data_166b8aec18046ba2fd9d3326a921583d
#
_entry.id   166b8aec18046ba2fd9d3326a921583d
#
_cell.length_a   1.000
_cell.length_b   1.000
_cell.length_c   1.000
_cell.angle_alpha   90.00
_cell.angle_beta   90.00
_cell.angle_gamma   90.00
#
_symmetry.space_group_name_H-M   'P 1'
#
loop_
_entity.id
_entity.type
_entity.pdbx_description
1 polymer ?
#
loop_
_entity_poly.entity_id
_entity_poly.type
_entity_poly.pdbx_seq_one_letter_code
_entity_poly.pdbx_strand_id
1 'polypeptide(L)'
;MVLSQAYRMCIEAEGAGARPAWEDLAARDESIALSKTPQWIDCVCSASRFSDATLLFRGDDGRRLILPRLRKTGTPSFLGQFESPPQGWGLGADAGGVLTEGGPASPSQITALIEHIQRHPGLRTRIMVGEDDAEAWASVAPNALYCTSRTAQVLDLRGGFSTVWSKRFTSKVRSNARKAERRGVVVESDNTGRLVSVFDALYRDSVDRWAQQRGQPLSLMRWRAQRREPQSKFATVAQRMGTRCTVSIAWRQGEPVAGIVVLTRGPRATYWRGAMDKERARGTGANELLHRCAIEAACAEGRHSYDFGIYQTEELKRFKSTFGTHEVPVHVYYFERLPTAAAEAKCHHAAKQVVRAALRVARPGR
;
A
#
# COMPACT_ATOMS: atom_id res chain seq x y z
N MET A 1 -19.85 -23.41 32.60
CA MET A 1 -18.78 -23.25 31.62
C MET A 1 -19.36 -23.65 30.26
N VAL A 2 -19.90 -22.70 29.52
CA VAL A 2 -20.47 -22.96 28.18
C VAL A 2 -19.27 -23.21 27.26
N LEU A 3 -19.11 -24.43 26.77
CA LEU A 3 -18.12 -24.72 25.72
C LEU A 3 -18.52 -23.84 24.51
N SER A 4 -17.74 -22.79 24.30
CA SER A 4 -17.88 -21.95 23.11
C SER A 4 -17.70 -22.87 21.90
N GLN A 5 -18.78 -23.14 21.19
CA GLN A 5 -18.75 -23.93 19.99
C GLN A 5 -17.82 -23.22 18.99
N ALA A 6 -16.78 -23.90 18.51
CA ALA A 6 -15.81 -23.31 17.59
C ALA A 6 -16.55 -22.84 16.32
N TYR A 7 -16.34 -21.58 15.93
CA TYR A 7 -16.91 -21.01 14.71
C TYR A 7 -16.48 -21.84 13.48
N ARG A 8 -17.43 -22.26 12.69
CA ARG A 8 -17.19 -23.07 11.49
C ARG A 8 -17.49 -22.26 10.24
N MET A 9 -16.70 -22.47 9.22
CA MET A 9 -16.95 -21.89 7.91
C MET A 9 -16.54 -22.86 6.80
N CYS A 10 -17.23 -22.79 5.66
CA CYS A 10 -16.94 -23.54 4.45
C CYS A 10 -16.70 -22.59 3.28
N ILE A 11 -15.91 -23.04 2.30
CA ILE A 11 -15.76 -22.30 1.03
C ILE A 11 -17.08 -22.40 0.28
N GLU A 12 -17.66 -21.23 -0.04
CA GLU A 12 -18.83 -21.11 -0.91
C GLU A 12 -18.42 -20.96 -2.38
N ALA A 13 -17.36 -20.17 -2.62
CA ALA A 13 -16.83 -19.95 -3.97
C ALA A 13 -15.37 -19.47 -3.95
N GLU A 14 -14.71 -19.58 -5.12
CA GLU A 14 -13.35 -19.07 -5.35
C GLU A 14 -13.27 -18.29 -6.67
N GLY A 15 -12.41 -17.27 -6.72
CA GLY A 15 -12.14 -16.45 -7.89
C GLY A 15 -13.41 -15.83 -8.48
N ALA A 16 -13.67 -16.09 -9.75
CA ALA A 16 -14.84 -15.55 -10.44
C ALA A 16 -16.19 -15.92 -9.78
N GLY A 17 -16.28 -17.07 -9.12
CA GLY A 17 -17.48 -17.48 -8.39
C GLY A 17 -17.76 -16.63 -7.14
N ALA A 18 -16.72 -16.07 -6.52
CA ALA A 18 -16.87 -15.19 -5.36
C ALA A 18 -17.31 -13.76 -5.76
N ARG A 19 -17.18 -13.41 -7.03
CA ARG A 19 -17.30 -12.05 -7.55
C ARG A 19 -18.65 -11.38 -7.27
N PRO A 20 -19.81 -12.01 -7.54
CA PRO A 20 -21.12 -11.35 -7.35
C PRO A 20 -21.36 -10.93 -5.90
N ALA A 21 -21.06 -11.82 -4.95
CA ALA A 21 -21.24 -11.55 -3.52
C ALA A 21 -20.27 -10.45 -3.03
N TRP A 22 -19.05 -10.45 -3.58
CA TRP A 22 -18.04 -9.46 -3.25
C TRP A 22 -18.38 -8.07 -3.80
N GLU A 23 -18.85 -7.96 -5.04
CA GLU A 23 -19.29 -6.70 -5.64
C GLU A 23 -20.47 -6.11 -4.90
N ASP A 24 -21.45 -6.94 -4.52
CA ASP A 24 -22.58 -6.54 -3.72
C ASP A 24 -22.16 -5.97 -2.35
N LEU A 25 -21.28 -6.66 -1.62
CA LEU A 25 -20.77 -6.20 -0.33
C LEU A 25 -19.97 -4.88 -0.49
N ALA A 26 -19.09 -4.81 -1.49
CA ALA A 26 -18.28 -3.62 -1.73
C ALA A 26 -19.12 -2.41 -2.20
N ALA A 27 -20.26 -2.63 -2.86
CA ALA A 27 -21.16 -1.56 -3.28
C ALA A 27 -21.98 -0.98 -2.11
N ARG A 28 -22.33 -1.82 -1.13
CA ARG A 28 -23.12 -1.40 0.05
C ARG A 28 -22.31 -0.64 1.08
N ASP A 29 -21.00 -0.83 1.12
CA ASP A 29 -20.13 -0.23 2.14
C ASP A 29 -18.92 0.47 1.49
N GLU A 30 -19.00 1.79 1.40
CA GLU A 30 -17.90 2.62 0.92
C GLU A 30 -16.74 2.74 1.92
N SER A 31 -16.92 2.36 3.17
CA SER A 31 -15.84 2.37 4.18
C SER A 31 -14.82 1.24 3.97
N ILE A 32 -15.17 0.22 3.18
CA ILE A 32 -14.26 -0.87 2.80
C ILE A 32 -13.02 -0.29 2.13
N ALA A 33 -11.84 -0.68 2.63
CA ALA A 33 -10.57 -0.27 2.09
C ALA A 33 -10.44 -0.58 0.59
N LEU A 34 -9.88 0.35 -0.19
CA LEU A 34 -9.74 0.21 -1.64
C LEU A 34 -9.00 -1.09 -2.03
N SER A 35 -7.99 -1.49 -1.25
CA SER A 35 -7.22 -2.72 -1.45
C SER A 35 -8.05 -4.01 -1.37
N LYS A 36 -9.22 -3.94 -0.73
CA LYS A 36 -10.16 -5.05 -0.55
C LYS A 36 -11.27 -5.05 -1.60
N THR A 37 -11.22 -4.20 -2.62
CA THR A 37 -12.29 -4.09 -3.63
C THR A 37 -12.01 -4.92 -4.88
N PRO A 38 -13.08 -5.40 -5.56
CA PRO A 38 -12.97 -6.07 -6.84
C PRO A 38 -12.22 -5.23 -7.88
N GLN A 39 -12.48 -3.93 -7.97
CA GLN A 39 -11.84 -3.03 -8.93
C GLN A 39 -10.32 -2.95 -8.72
N TRP A 40 -9.85 -2.97 -7.45
CA TRP A 40 -8.42 -3.00 -7.17
C TRP A 40 -7.76 -4.30 -7.62
N ILE A 41 -8.42 -5.43 -7.37
CA ILE A 41 -7.94 -6.74 -7.82
C ILE A 41 -7.87 -6.80 -9.34
N ASP A 42 -8.83 -6.19 -10.05
CA ASP A 42 -8.80 -6.09 -11.51
C ASP A 42 -7.61 -5.27 -12.01
N CYS A 43 -7.25 -4.18 -11.32
CA CYS A 43 -6.03 -3.43 -11.63
C CYS A 43 -4.79 -4.31 -11.48
N VAL A 44 -4.72 -5.07 -10.39
CA VAL A 44 -3.59 -5.98 -10.13
C VAL A 44 -3.49 -7.06 -11.20
N CYS A 45 -4.59 -7.74 -11.52
CA CYS A 45 -4.62 -8.81 -12.52
C CYS A 45 -4.26 -8.30 -13.91
N SER A 46 -4.76 -7.10 -14.27
CA SER A 46 -4.51 -6.51 -15.60
C SER A 46 -3.07 -6.01 -15.79
N ALA A 47 -2.41 -5.54 -14.73
CA ALA A 47 -1.10 -4.90 -14.82
C ALA A 47 0.03 -5.75 -14.20
N SER A 48 -0.21 -7.03 -13.88
CA SER A 48 0.79 -7.89 -13.27
C SER A 48 0.56 -9.38 -13.59
N ARG A 49 1.47 -10.22 -13.10
CA ARG A 49 1.39 -11.68 -13.30
C ARG A 49 0.64 -12.36 -12.14
N PHE A 50 -0.56 -11.87 -11.88
CA PHE A 50 -1.45 -12.46 -10.89
C PHE A 50 -2.82 -12.71 -11.49
N SER A 51 -3.53 -13.69 -10.99
CA SER A 51 -4.94 -13.98 -11.26
C SER A 51 -5.73 -13.92 -9.96
N ASP A 52 -7.01 -13.59 -10.07
CA ASP A 52 -7.92 -13.58 -8.95
C ASP A 52 -8.09 -15.01 -8.39
N ALA A 53 -7.88 -15.15 -7.10
CA ALA A 53 -8.07 -16.38 -6.32
C ALA A 53 -8.77 -16.04 -4.98
N THR A 54 -9.62 -15.02 -5.00
CA THR A 54 -10.41 -14.57 -3.86
C THR A 54 -11.24 -15.74 -3.32
N LEU A 55 -11.28 -15.88 -2.01
CA LEU A 55 -12.11 -16.89 -1.34
C LEU A 55 -13.35 -16.23 -0.74
N LEU A 56 -14.49 -16.83 -1.00
CA LEU A 56 -15.75 -16.55 -0.34
C LEU A 56 -16.07 -17.72 0.61
N PHE A 57 -16.25 -17.42 1.87
CA PHE A 57 -16.67 -18.35 2.89
C PHE A 57 -18.08 -18.03 3.38
N ARG A 58 -18.80 -19.08 3.79
CA ARG A 58 -20.04 -18.98 4.57
C ARG A 58 -19.79 -19.55 5.95
N GLY A 59 -20.11 -18.75 6.98
CA GLY A 59 -20.07 -19.17 8.37
C GLY A 59 -21.32 -19.94 8.79
N ASP A 60 -21.23 -20.61 9.92
CA ASP A 60 -22.36 -21.30 10.58
C ASP A 60 -23.43 -20.32 11.09
N ASP A 61 -23.09 -19.05 11.28
CA ASP A 61 -24.00 -17.93 11.52
C ASP A 61 -24.68 -17.38 10.25
N GLY A 62 -24.44 -18.01 9.09
CA GLY A 62 -24.95 -17.59 7.78
C GLY A 62 -24.23 -16.41 7.15
N ARG A 63 -23.32 -15.72 7.87
CA ARG A 63 -22.59 -14.56 7.36
C ARG A 63 -21.50 -14.98 6.37
N ARG A 64 -21.23 -14.08 5.42
CA ARG A 64 -20.16 -14.24 4.45
C ARG A 64 -18.88 -13.56 4.92
N LEU A 65 -17.75 -14.22 4.64
CA LEU A 65 -16.42 -13.68 4.80
C LEU A 65 -15.67 -13.82 3.48
N ILE A 66 -15.07 -12.74 3.02
CA ILE A 66 -14.32 -12.68 1.77
C ILE A 66 -12.85 -12.38 2.09
N LEU A 67 -11.96 -13.24 1.59
CA LEU A 67 -10.52 -12.99 1.59
C LEU A 67 -10.08 -12.65 0.17
N PRO A 68 -9.92 -11.36 -0.19
CA PRO A 68 -9.31 -10.98 -1.46
C PRO A 68 -7.88 -11.51 -1.51
N ARG A 69 -7.60 -12.45 -2.38
CA ARG A 69 -6.24 -12.96 -2.60
C ARG A 69 -5.97 -13.19 -4.07
N LEU A 70 -4.71 -13.15 -4.43
CA LEU A 70 -4.25 -13.30 -5.80
C LEU A 70 -3.27 -14.46 -5.88
N ARG A 71 -3.37 -15.24 -6.94
CA ARG A 71 -2.46 -16.33 -7.25
C ARG A 71 -1.44 -15.85 -8.27
N LYS A 72 -0.18 -16.09 -8.02
CA LYS A 72 0.88 -15.82 -8.99
C LYS A 72 0.74 -16.76 -10.20
N THR A 73 0.63 -16.20 -11.41
CA THR A 73 0.51 -16.97 -12.64
C THR A 73 1.84 -17.62 -13.05
N GLY A 74 1.75 -18.72 -13.81
CA GLY A 74 2.94 -19.45 -14.29
C GLY A 74 3.56 -20.39 -13.25
N THR A 75 2.94 -20.56 -12.07
CA THR A 75 3.33 -21.59 -11.10
C THR A 75 2.34 -22.78 -11.15
N PRO A 76 2.81 -24.03 -11.11
CA PRO A 76 1.93 -25.20 -10.98
C PRO A 76 0.99 -25.05 -9.78
N SER A 77 -0.20 -25.68 -9.84
CA SER A 77 -1.23 -25.52 -8.79
C SER A 77 -0.75 -25.95 -7.40
N PHE A 78 0.02 -27.03 -7.32
CA PHE A 78 0.56 -27.54 -6.06
C PHE A 78 1.68 -26.67 -5.46
N LEU A 79 2.29 -25.77 -6.26
CA LEU A 79 3.27 -24.76 -5.86
C LEU A 79 2.63 -23.36 -5.79
N GLY A 80 1.31 -23.28 -5.60
CA GLY A 80 0.58 -22.02 -5.58
C GLY A 80 1.20 -21.01 -4.60
N GLN A 81 1.47 -19.80 -5.10
CA GLN A 81 1.86 -18.65 -4.29
C GLN A 81 0.71 -17.66 -4.29
N PHE A 82 0.20 -17.39 -3.09
CA PHE A 82 -0.94 -16.48 -2.90
C PHE A 82 -0.52 -15.24 -2.13
N GLU A 83 -1.03 -14.09 -2.51
CA GLU A 83 -0.75 -12.80 -1.87
C GLU A 83 -2.02 -11.96 -1.70
N SER A 84 -2.17 -11.31 -0.55
CA SER A 84 -3.26 -10.40 -0.24
C SER A 84 -2.74 -9.16 0.51
N PRO A 85 -2.53 -8.04 -0.16
CA PRO A 85 -2.28 -7.83 -1.59
C PRO A 85 -0.86 -8.24 -2.02
N PRO A 86 -0.57 -8.33 -3.32
CA PRO A 86 0.79 -8.59 -3.81
C PRO A 86 1.78 -7.51 -3.43
N GLN A 87 3.05 -7.91 -3.35
CA GLN A 87 4.12 -6.97 -3.08
C GLN A 87 4.16 -5.86 -4.15
N GLY A 88 4.20 -4.60 -3.70
CA GLY A 88 4.15 -3.43 -4.59
C GLY A 88 2.72 -2.94 -4.88
N TRP A 89 1.69 -3.62 -4.42
CA TRP A 89 0.28 -3.25 -4.58
C TRP A 89 -0.42 -2.89 -3.27
N GLY A 90 0.28 -2.93 -2.15
CA GLY A 90 -0.27 -2.50 -0.85
C GLY A 90 -0.54 -1.00 -0.80
N LEU A 91 -1.57 -0.63 -0.06
CA LEU A 91 -2.09 0.72 0.13
C LEU A 91 -1.92 1.18 1.59
N GLY A 92 -0.68 1.18 2.08
CA GLY A 92 -0.37 1.73 3.40
C GLY A 92 -1.09 1.02 4.55
N ALA A 93 -1.80 1.78 5.39
CA ALA A 93 -2.62 1.28 6.49
C ALA A 93 -3.86 0.51 6.01
N ASP A 94 -4.34 0.81 4.81
CA ASP A 94 -5.47 0.14 4.15
C ASP A 94 -5.07 -1.18 3.47
N ALA A 95 -4.03 -1.84 3.93
CA ALA A 95 -3.52 -3.01 3.26
C ALA A 95 -4.30 -4.27 3.61
N GLY A 96 -4.81 -4.98 2.60
CA GLY A 96 -5.30 -6.37 2.69
C GLY A 96 -6.31 -6.66 3.81
N GLY A 97 -6.26 -7.89 4.33
CA GLY A 97 -7.21 -8.37 5.33
C GLY A 97 -8.46 -8.99 4.71
N VAL A 98 -9.53 -9.09 5.49
CA VAL A 98 -10.79 -9.71 5.11
C VAL A 98 -11.92 -8.70 5.04
N LEU A 99 -13.02 -9.09 4.37
CA LEU A 99 -14.30 -8.40 4.42
C LEU A 99 -15.32 -9.35 5.06
N THR A 100 -16.21 -8.81 5.87
CA THR A 100 -17.31 -9.56 6.47
C THR A 100 -18.62 -8.80 6.34
N GLU A 101 -19.70 -9.52 6.20
CA GLU A 101 -21.04 -8.94 6.33
C GLU A 101 -21.25 -8.48 7.77
N GLY A 102 -21.56 -7.19 7.96
CA GLY A 102 -21.94 -6.64 9.28
C GLY A 102 -20.76 -6.05 10.08
N GLY A 103 -19.62 -5.73 9.45
CA GLY A 103 -18.52 -4.99 10.09
C GLY A 103 -17.20 -5.75 10.17
N PRO A 104 -16.28 -5.40 11.08
CA PRO A 104 -14.98 -6.05 11.20
C PRO A 104 -15.09 -7.54 11.55
N ALA A 105 -14.13 -8.34 11.09
CA ALA A 105 -14.08 -9.76 11.39
C ALA A 105 -13.86 -10.02 12.89
N SER A 106 -14.63 -10.95 13.45
CA SER A 106 -14.44 -11.38 14.84
C SER A 106 -13.18 -12.24 15.00
N PRO A 107 -12.61 -12.33 16.22
CA PRO A 107 -11.51 -13.25 16.51
C PRO A 107 -11.81 -14.70 16.14
N SER A 108 -13.02 -15.18 16.34
CA SER A 108 -13.43 -16.55 15.98
C SER A 108 -13.46 -16.79 14.47
N GLN A 109 -13.92 -15.82 13.68
CA GLN A 109 -13.86 -15.84 12.22
C GLN A 109 -12.42 -15.86 11.72
N ILE A 110 -11.54 -15.03 12.31
CA ILE A 110 -10.12 -15.02 11.95
C ILE A 110 -9.44 -16.33 12.35
N THR A 111 -9.77 -16.94 13.51
CA THR A 111 -9.25 -18.24 13.90
C THR A 111 -9.60 -19.31 12.86
N ALA A 112 -10.88 -19.42 12.48
CA ALA A 112 -11.32 -20.37 11.47
C ALA A 112 -10.64 -20.15 10.10
N LEU A 113 -10.44 -18.87 9.71
CA LEU A 113 -9.71 -18.50 8.50
C LEU A 113 -8.23 -18.95 8.57
N ILE A 114 -7.55 -18.68 9.68
CA ILE A 114 -6.15 -19.09 9.88
C ILE A 114 -6.03 -20.61 9.78
N GLU A 115 -6.88 -21.35 10.44
CA GLU A 115 -6.91 -22.82 10.36
C GLU A 115 -7.14 -23.34 8.94
N HIS A 116 -8.05 -22.70 8.19
CA HIS A 116 -8.26 -23.03 6.79
C HIS A 116 -7.00 -22.82 5.95
N ILE A 117 -6.35 -21.65 6.09
CA ILE A 117 -5.15 -21.32 5.34
C ILE A 117 -3.98 -22.22 5.72
N GLN A 118 -3.83 -22.58 7.01
CA GLN A 118 -2.79 -23.49 7.47
C GLN A 118 -2.93 -24.90 6.87
N ARG A 119 -4.18 -25.37 6.69
CA ARG A 119 -4.46 -26.65 6.01
C ARG A 119 -4.17 -26.59 4.51
N HIS A 120 -4.32 -25.42 3.89
CA HIS A 120 -4.21 -25.22 2.44
C HIS A 120 -3.30 -24.03 2.07
N PRO A 121 -2.03 -23.96 2.55
CA PRO A 121 -1.21 -22.77 2.37
C PRO A 121 -0.69 -22.58 0.94
N GLY A 122 -0.88 -23.58 0.04
CA GLY A 122 -0.11 -23.66 -1.19
C GLY A 122 1.38 -23.91 -0.90
N LEU A 123 2.28 -23.39 -1.70
CA LEU A 123 3.69 -23.28 -1.30
C LEU A 123 3.85 -22.18 -0.25
N ARG A 124 3.19 -21.04 -0.49
CA ARG A 124 3.17 -19.89 0.42
C ARG A 124 1.92 -19.05 0.22
N THR A 125 1.25 -18.70 1.32
CA THR A 125 0.24 -17.65 1.36
C THR A 125 0.74 -16.49 2.22
N ARG A 126 0.73 -15.29 1.65
CA ARG A 126 1.14 -14.04 2.31
C ARG A 126 -0.07 -13.14 2.46
N ILE A 127 -0.40 -12.77 3.70
CA ILE A 127 -1.53 -11.87 4.00
C ILE A 127 -0.99 -10.66 4.73
N MET A 128 -1.22 -9.49 4.14
CA MET A 128 -0.99 -8.21 4.79
C MET A 128 -2.30 -7.79 5.46
N VAL A 129 -2.22 -7.38 6.70
CA VAL A 129 -3.36 -6.99 7.52
C VAL A 129 -3.19 -5.53 7.91
N GLY A 130 -4.15 -4.71 7.52
CA GLY A 130 -4.20 -3.29 7.82
C GLY A 130 -4.87 -2.98 9.15
N GLU A 131 -5.09 -1.70 9.40
CA GLU A 131 -5.59 -1.16 10.66
C GLU A 131 -6.90 -1.82 11.12
N ASP A 132 -7.86 -1.98 10.20
CA ASP A 132 -9.21 -2.46 10.52
C ASP A 132 -9.22 -3.87 11.14
N ASP A 133 -8.28 -4.73 10.74
CA ASP A 133 -8.24 -6.15 11.12
C ASP A 133 -7.07 -6.47 12.08
N ALA A 134 -6.15 -5.52 12.32
CA ALA A 134 -4.88 -5.79 13.00
C ALA A 134 -5.06 -6.36 14.41
N GLU A 135 -5.99 -5.83 15.20
CA GLU A 135 -6.24 -6.27 16.58
C GLU A 135 -6.83 -7.69 16.61
N ALA A 136 -7.83 -7.97 15.76
CA ALA A 136 -8.44 -9.28 15.68
C ALA A 136 -7.43 -10.36 15.27
N TRP A 137 -6.57 -10.07 14.30
CA TRP A 137 -5.49 -10.96 13.88
C TRP A 137 -4.44 -11.17 14.98
N ALA A 138 -4.00 -10.10 15.63
CA ALA A 138 -2.99 -10.18 16.69
C ALA A 138 -3.47 -10.98 17.89
N SER A 139 -4.77 -10.95 18.21
CA SER A 139 -5.34 -11.67 19.33
C SER A 139 -5.39 -13.20 19.16
N VAL A 140 -5.38 -13.68 17.91
CA VAL A 140 -5.57 -15.12 17.60
C VAL A 140 -4.46 -15.73 16.76
N ALA A 141 -3.55 -14.95 16.19
CA ALA A 141 -2.47 -15.46 15.36
C ALA A 141 -1.52 -16.33 16.20
N PRO A 142 -1.25 -17.60 15.81
CA PRO A 142 -0.33 -18.45 16.53
C PRO A 142 1.07 -17.85 16.62
N ASN A 143 1.72 -17.93 17.79
CA ASN A 143 3.10 -17.41 18.00
C ASN A 143 4.13 -18.06 17.05
N ALA A 144 3.87 -19.29 16.60
CA ALA A 144 4.73 -20.01 15.64
C ALA A 144 4.60 -19.49 14.19
N LEU A 145 3.57 -18.68 13.90
CA LEU A 145 3.37 -18.12 12.58
C LEU A 145 4.37 -16.99 12.31
N TYR A 146 5.13 -17.12 11.20
CA TYR A 146 6.07 -16.07 10.84
C TYR A 146 5.31 -14.79 10.47
N CYS A 147 5.59 -13.73 11.21
CA CYS A 147 4.99 -12.42 11.03
C CYS A 147 6.08 -11.35 10.93
N THR A 148 5.88 -10.39 10.06
CA THR A 148 6.68 -9.16 10.02
C THR A 148 5.79 -7.94 10.19
N SER A 149 6.21 -7.03 11.06
CA SER A 149 5.48 -5.77 11.28
C SER A 149 6.12 -4.63 10.50
N ARG A 150 5.29 -3.73 10.01
CA ARG A 150 5.65 -2.46 9.38
C ARG A 150 4.78 -1.36 9.97
N THR A 151 5.15 -0.13 9.71
CA THR A 151 4.39 1.03 10.21
C THR A 151 4.00 1.92 9.05
N ALA A 152 2.72 2.22 8.92
CA ALA A 152 2.18 3.27 8.08
C ALA A 152 2.02 4.56 8.90
N GLN A 153 1.90 5.69 8.22
CA GLN A 153 1.62 6.98 8.85
C GLN A 153 0.35 7.57 8.27
N VAL A 154 -0.60 7.85 9.13
CA VAL A 154 -1.93 8.34 8.79
C VAL A 154 -2.15 9.71 9.42
N LEU A 155 -2.69 10.65 8.64
CA LEU A 155 -3.14 11.96 9.08
C LEU A 155 -4.65 11.96 9.22
N ASP A 156 -5.16 12.33 10.39
CA ASP A 156 -6.58 12.57 10.61
C ASP A 156 -7.00 13.89 9.94
N LEU A 157 -8.05 13.87 9.11
CA LEU A 157 -8.57 15.05 8.40
C LEU A 157 -9.82 15.66 9.04
N ARG A 158 -10.35 15.03 10.09
CA ARG A 158 -11.56 15.52 10.76
C ARG A 158 -11.37 16.95 11.29
N GLY A 159 -12.39 17.77 11.10
CA GLY A 159 -12.34 19.22 11.37
C GLY A 159 -11.95 20.05 10.16
N GLY A 160 -11.68 19.41 9.00
CA GLY A 160 -11.43 20.07 7.73
C GLY A 160 -10.02 20.67 7.60
N PHE A 161 -9.74 21.21 6.41
CA PHE A 161 -8.40 21.69 6.06
C PHE A 161 -7.89 22.80 6.97
N SER A 162 -8.73 23.73 7.40
CA SER A 162 -8.32 24.81 8.34
C SER A 162 -7.74 24.24 9.64
N THR A 163 -8.37 23.20 10.21
CA THR A 163 -7.88 22.51 11.41
C THR A 163 -6.58 21.77 11.13
N VAL A 164 -6.50 21.04 10.02
CA VAL A 164 -5.28 20.32 9.60
C VAL A 164 -4.12 21.30 9.43
N TRP A 165 -4.33 22.38 8.69
CA TRP A 165 -3.33 23.39 8.42
C TRP A 165 -2.82 24.08 9.68
N SER A 166 -3.72 24.50 10.55
CA SER A 166 -3.36 25.31 11.73
C SER A 166 -2.84 24.47 12.90
N LYS A 167 -3.44 23.28 13.14
CA LYS A 167 -3.19 22.49 14.37
C LYS A 167 -2.34 21.24 14.14
N ARG A 168 -2.36 20.63 12.93
CA ARG A 168 -1.65 19.36 12.67
C ARG A 168 -0.34 19.56 11.92
N PHE A 169 -0.32 20.38 10.88
CA PHE A 169 0.91 20.66 10.15
C PHE A 169 1.92 21.41 11.02
N THR A 170 3.16 20.95 11.02
CA THR A 170 4.26 21.70 11.64
C THR A 170 4.48 23.04 10.94
N SER A 171 5.10 23.99 11.64
CA SER A 171 5.49 25.28 11.05
C SER A 171 6.37 25.09 9.82
N LYS A 172 7.22 24.05 9.81
CA LYS A 172 8.11 23.71 8.69
C LYS A 172 7.33 23.37 7.42
N VAL A 173 6.30 22.52 7.51
CA VAL A 173 5.45 22.16 6.35
C VAL A 173 4.76 23.41 5.81
N ARG A 174 4.14 24.20 6.69
CA ARG A 174 3.46 25.43 6.28
C ARG A 174 4.40 26.43 5.61
N SER A 175 5.61 26.61 6.17
CA SER A 175 6.62 27.47 5.61
C SER A 175 7.12 26.99 4.25
N ASN A 176 7.39 25.69 4.11
CA ASN A 176 7.87 25.10 2.86
C ASN A 176 6.80 25.15 1.76
N ALA A 177 5.53 24.87 2.06
CA ALA A 177 4.45 24.99 1.08
C ALA A 177 4.32 26.43 0.56
N ARG A 178 4.27 27.43 1.46
CA ARG A 178 4.25 28.85 1.06
C ARG A 178 5.52 29.28 0.29
N LYS A 179 6.67 28.72 0.65
CA LYS A 179 7.92 28.97 -0.07
C LYS A 179 7.88 28.44 -1.49
N ALA A 180 7.27 27.25 -1.70
CA ALA A 180 7.09 26.67 -3.02
C ALA A 180 6.25 27.61 -3.91
N GLU A 181 5.12 28.08 -3.41
CA GLU A 181 4.27 29.04 -4.11
C GLU A 181 5.03 30.32 -4.49
N ARG A 182 5.74 30.94 -3.53
CA ARG A 182 6.55 32.13 -3.79
C ARG A 182 7.69 31.90 -4.79
N ARG A 183 8.15 30.64 -4.97
CA ARG A 183 9.18 30.25 -5.95
C ARG A 183 8.60 29.85 -7.30
N GLY A 184 7.32 30.10 -7.51
CA GLY A 184 6.63 29.82 -8.77
C GLY A 184 6.39 28.31 -9.01
N VAL A 185 6.32 27.49 -7.94
CA VAL A 185 5.87 26.10 -8.08
C VAL A 185 4.35 26.11 -8.20
N VAL A 186 3.86 25.50 -9.28
CA VAL A 186 2.43 25.32 -9.55
C VAL A 186 2.10 23.83 -9.50
N VAL A 187 0.99 23.46 -8.86
CA VAL A 187 0.50 22.07 -8.82
C VAL A 187 -0.63 21.92 -9.80
N GLU A 188 -0.49 20.93 -10.70
CA GLU A 188 -1.53 20.48 -11.61
C GLU A 188 -1.99 19.11 -11.19
N SER A 189 -3.32 18.92 -11.06
CA SER A 189 -3.92 17.63 -10.68
C SER A 189 -4.83 17.13 -11.78
N ASP A 190 -4.78 15.84 -12.06
CA ASP A 190 -5.54 15.18 -13.13
C ASP A 190 -6.02 13.80 -12.68
N ASN A 191 -7.27 13.47 -13.01
CA ASN A 191 -7.89 12.17 -12.76
C ASN A 191 -8.30 11.44 -14.05
N THR A 192 -7.86 11.94 -15.22
CA THR A 192 -8.11 11.31 -16.52
C THR A 192 -6.99 10.37 -16.97
N GLY A 193 -5.83 10.43 -16.27
CA GLY A 193 -4.62 9.69 -16.60
C GLY A 193 -3.66 10.44 -17.54
N ARG A 194 -3.98 11.67 -17.95
CA ARG A 194 -3.15 12.50 -18.85
C ARG A 194 -1.75 12.74 -18.26
N LEU A 195 -1.64 12.93 -16.96
CA LEU A 195 -0.37 13.18 -16.28
C LEU A 195 0.44 11.92 -15.94
N VAL A 196 -0.06 10.72 -16.25
CA VAL A 196 0.64 9.45 -15.94
C VAL A 196 2.01 9.36 -16.61
N SER A 197 2.14 9.79 -17.86
CA SER A 197 3.42 9.75 -18.58
C SER A 197 4.48 10.66 -17.95
N VAL A 198 4.06 11.84 -17.48
CA VAL A 198 4.92 12.79 -16.77
C VAL A 198 5.37 12.22 -15.42
N PHE A 199 4.42 11.63 -14.69
CA PHE A 199 4.72 10.96 -13.42
C PHE A 199 5.71 9.79 -13.61
N ASP A 200 5.52 8.95 -14.65
CA ASP A 200 6.41 7.82 -14.93
C ASP A 200 7.84 8.29 -15.27
N ALA A 201 8.00 9.38 -16.02
CA ALA A 201 9.30 9.97 -16.29
C ALA A 201 10.02 10.37 -14.99
N LEU A 202 9.36 11.11 -14.10
CA LEU A 202 9.89 11.48 -12.76
C LEU A 202 10.20 10.24 -11.91
N TYR A 203 9.38 9.19 -12.03
CA TYR A 203 9.60 7.94 -11.29
C TYR A 203 10.87 7.22 -11.76
N ARG A 204 11.13 7.17 -13.07
CA ARG A 204 12.35 6.60 -13.65
C ARG A 204 13.60 7.36 -13.21
N ASP A 205 13.58 8.68 -13.22
CA ASP A 205 14.67 9.51 -12.70
C ASP A 205 14.92 9.23 -11.21
N SER A 206 13.87 8.99 -10.45
CA SER A 206 13.99 8.57 -9.04
C SER A 206 14.64 7.21 -8.89
N VAL A 207 14.35 6.24 -9.78
CA VAL A 207 14.96 4.91 -9.79
C VAL A 207 16.46 5.00 -10.07
N ASP A 208 16.85 5.80 -11.04
CA ASP A 208 18.25 6.00 -11.42
C ASP A 208 19.06 6.57 -10.25
N ARG A 209 18.50 7.59 -9.59
CA ARG A 209 19.09 8.19 -8.39
C ARG A 209 19.20 7.18 -7.23
N TRP A 210 18.17 6.36 -6.99
CA TRP A 210 18.23 5.34 -5.95
C TRP A 210 19.28 4.27 -6.24
N ALA A 211 19.50 3.93 -7.51
CA ALA A 211 20.59 3.03 -7.93
C ALA A 211 21.94 3.61 -7.55
N GLN A 212 22.20 4.86 -7.91
CA GLN A 212 23.43 5.58 -7.59
C GLN A 212 23.67 5.68 -6.07
N GLN A 213 22.65 6.08 -5.31
CA GLN A 213 22.75 6.22 -3.85
C GLN A 213 23.04 4.89 -3.14
N ARG A 214 22.60 3.77 -3.70
CA ARG A 214 22.81 2.42 -3.16
C ARG A 214 24.04 1.71 -3.72
N GLY A 215 24.75 2.32 -4.64
CA GLY A 215 25.88 1.69 -5.34
C GLY A 215 25.46 0.44 -6.13
N GLN A 216 24.20 0.40 -6.64
CA GLN A 216 23.70 -0.74 -7.39
C GLN A 216 23.79 -0.48 -8.90
N PRO A 217 24.02 -1.54 -9.72
CA PRO A 217 24.02 -1.40 -11.17
C PRO A 217 22.72 -0.81 -11.69
N LEU A 218 22.79 0.26 -12.47
CA LEU A 218 21.67 1.00 -12.99
C LEU A 218 20.73 0.14 -13.83
N SER A 219 21.30 -0.72 -14.70
CA SER A 219 20.55 -1.67 -15.52
C SER A 219 19.70 -2.62 -14.69
N LEU A 220 20.25 -3.15 -13.59
CA LEU A 220 19.54 -4.05 -12.67
C LEU A 220 18.38 -3.31 -11.96
N MET A 221 18.61 -2.08 -11.51
CA MET A 221 17.59 -1.30 -10.83
C MET A 221 16.47 -0.87 -11.79
N ARG A 222 16.79 -0.46 -13.02
CA ARG A 222 15.82 -0.17 -14.06
C ARG A 222 14.98 -1.39 -14.43
N TRP A 223 15.63 -2.55 -14.62
CA TRP A 223 14.93 -3.80 -14.89
C TRP A 223 13.97 -4.21 -13.75
N ARG A 224 14.43 -4.09 -12.50
CA ARG A 224 13.57 -4.36 -11.32
C ARG A 224 12.41 -3.39 -11.23
N ALA A 225 12.65 -2.10 -11.46
CA ALA A 225 11.63 -1.08 -11.44
C ALA A 225 10.61 -1.29 -12.57
N GLN A 226 11.07 -1.57 -13.79
CA GLN A 226 10.18 -1.84 -14.93
C GLN A 226 9.29 -3.08 -14.70
N ARG A 227 9.79 -4.09 -14.00
CA ARG A 227 8.97 -5.28 -13.68
C ARG A 227 8.00 -5.06 -12.53
N ARG A 228 8.34 -4.19 -11.58
CA ARG A 228 7.56 -3.96 -10.37
C ARG A 228 6.57 -2.80 -10.52
N GLU A 229 6.97 -1.76 -11.19
CA GLU A 229 6.22 -0.52 -11.39
C GLU A 229 6.32 -0.07 -12.86
N PRO A 230 5.80 -0.85 -13.81
CA PRO A 230 5.77 -0.42 -15.22
C PRO A 230 4.80 0.75 -15.39
N GLN A 231 5.02 1.57 -16.42
CA GLN A 231 4.10 2.68 -16.76
C GLN A 231 2.67 2.18 -16.95
N SER A 232 2.50 1.00 -17.57
CA SER A 232 1.20 0.36 -17.76
C SER A 232 0.44 0.14 -16.44
N LYS A 233 1.14 -0.07 -15.32
CA LYS A 233 0.54 -0.19 -13.99
C LYS A 233 -0.15 1.12 -13.58
N PHE A 234 0.53 2.26 -13.74
CA PHE A 234 -0.04 3.56 -13.42
C PHE A 234 -1.19 3.91 -14.36
N ALA A 235 -1.04 3.64 -15.66
CA ALA A 235 -2.08 3.85 -16.66
C ALA A 235 -3.32 3.00 -16.39
N THR A 236 -3.14 1.70 -16.08
CA THR A 236 -4.24 0.80 -15.74
C THR A 236 -4.99 1.27 -14.49
N VAL A 237 -4.26 1.69 -13.46
CA VAL A 237 -4.89 2.18 -12.22
C VAL A 237 -5.64 3.49 -12.49
N ALA A 238 -5.04 4.46 -13.18
CA ALA A 238 -5.71 5.71 -13.54
C ALA A 238 -6.98 5.46 -14.35
N GLN A 239 -6.92 4.61 -15.37
CA GLN A 239 -8.06 4.29 -16.22
C GLN A 239 -9.20 3.60 -15.46
N ARG A 240 -8.87 2.57 -14.64
CA ARG A 240 -9.90 1.77 -13.95
C ARG A 240 -10.46 2.44 -12.72
N MET A 241 -9.68 3.26 -12.03
CA MET A 241 -10.11 4.00 -10.84
C MET A 241 -10.82 5.31 -11.20
N GLY A 242 -10.53 5.89 -12.38
CA GLY A 242 -11.14 7.14 -12.83
C GLY A 242 -10.96 8.24 -11.79
N THR A 243 -12.04 8.89 -11.39
CA THR A 243 -12.05 9.98 -10.41
C THR A 243 -11.47 9.61 -9.04
N ARG A 244 -11.34 8.32 -8.73
CA ARG A 244 -10.71 7.83 -7.50
C ARG A 244 -9.17 7.79 -7.56
N CYS A 245 -8.58 8.08 -8.71
CA CYS A 245 -7.12 8.14 -8.89
C CYS A 245 -6.74 9.53 -9.38
N THR A 246 -6.04 10.29 -8.54
CA THR A 246 -5.53 11.62 -8.90
C THR A 246 -4.02 11.58 -9.02
N VAL A 247 -3.50 11.98 -10.17
CA VAL A 247 -2.08 12.24 -10.41
C VAL A 247 -1.84 13.74 -10.30
N SER A 248 -0.99 14.16 -9.37
CA SER A 248 -0.64 15.57 -9.20
C SER A 248 0.85 15.79 -9.50
N ILE A 249 1.16 16.78 -10.31
CA ILE A 249 2.52 17.16 -10.70
C ILE A 249 2.79 18.58 -10.23
N ALA A 250 3.93 18.78 -9.58
CA ALA A 250 4.47 20.09 -9.28
C ALA A 250 5.37 20.54 -10.43
N TRP A 251 5.05 21.69 -11.01
CA TRP A 251 5.77 22.30 -12.11
C TRP A 251 6.53 23.52 -11.61
N ARG A 252 7.72 23.74 -12.13
CA ARG A 252 8.49 24.96 -11.90
C ARG A 252 9.18 25.37 -13.18
N GLN A 253 8.93 26.60 -13.63
CA GLN A 253 9.48 27.12 -14.90
C GLN A 253 9.16 26.22 -16.11
N GLY A 254 7.96 25.64 -16.15
CA GLY A 254 7.54 24.72 -17.21
C GLY A 254 8.04 23.29 -17.09
N GLU A 255 8.93 23.00 -16.12
CA GLU A 255 9.51 21.66 -15.92
C GLU A 255 8.86 20.93 -14.75
N PRO A 256 8.58 19.61 -14.87
CA PRO A 256 8.04 18.81 -13.78
C PRO A 256 9.15 18.55 -12.75
N VAL A 257 8.92 18.87 -11.49
CA VAL A 257 9.92 18.71 -10.41
C VAL A 257 9.57 17.63 -9.41
N ALA A 258 8.29 17.34 -9.21
CA ALA A 258 7.82 16.25 -8.34
C ALA A 258 6.40 15.85 -8.75
N GLY A 259 5.99 14.64 -8.36
CA GLY A 259 4.64 14.14 -8.59
C GLY A 259 4.20 13.15 -7.54
N ILE A 260 2.90 13.07 -7.30
CA ILE A 260 2.26 12.09 -6.41
C ILE A 260 1.05 11.48 -7.08
N VAL A 261 0.74 10.24 -6.70
CA VAL A 261 -0.50 9.56 -7.04
C VAL A 261 -1.27 9.28 -5.76
N VAL A 262 -2.49 9.77 -5.69
CA VAL A 262 -3.40 9.61 -4.57
C VAL A 262 -4.64 8.84 -5.03
N LEU A 263 -5.04 7.86 -4.22
CA LEU A 263 -6.23 7.05 -4.43
C LEU A 263 -7.25 7.35 -3.34
N THR A 264 -8.53 7.42 -3.71
CA THR A 264 -9.61 7.74 -2.76
C THR A 264 -10.70 6.69 -2.78
N ARG A 265 -11.24 6.35 -1.59
CA ARG A 265 -12.46 5.58 -1.43
C ARG A 265 -13.11 5.88 -0.08
N GLY A 266 -14.43 6.11 -0.08
CA GLY A 266 -15.17 6.42 1.13
C GLY A 266 -14.47 7.48 1.98
N PRO A 267 -14.24 7.25 3.28
CA PRO A 267 -13.62 8.25 4.15
C PRO A 267 -12.09 8.41 3.98
N ARG A 268 -11.46 7.66 3.07
CA ARG A 268 -10.00 7.53 3.00
C ARG A 268 -9.41 8.10 1.72
N ALA A 269 -8.27 8.79 1.85
CA ALA A 269 -7.37 9.15 0.77
C ALA A 269 -6.00 8.52 1.04
N THR A 270 -5.41 7.86 0.05
CA THR A 270 -4.15 7.11 0.22
C THR A 270 -3.11 7.61 -0.77
N TYR A 271 -2.01 8.14 -0.27
CA TYR A 271 -0.81 8.41 -1.06
C TYR A 271 -0.15 7.10 -1.47
N TRP A 272 -0.34 6.73 -2.74
CA TRP A 272 0.13 5.45 -3.25
C TRP A 272 1.56 5.49 -3.74
N ARG A 273 1.92 6.52 -4.51
CA ARG A 273 3.27 6.66 -5.10
C ARG A 273 3.69 8.10 -5.19
N GLY A 274 5.00 8.32 -5.10
CA GLY A 274 5.61 9.61 -5.34
C GLY A 274 6.94 9.49 -6.05
N ALA A 275 7.24 10.52 -6.81
CA ALA A 275 8.46 10.66 -7.58
C ALA A 275 8.93 12.09 -7.56
N MET A 276 10.24 12.33 -7.70
CA MET A 276 10.78 13.68 -7.82
C MET A 276 12.13 13.70 -8.54
N ASP A 277 12.38 14.76 -9.27
CA ASP A 277 13.72 15.19 -9.60
C ASP A 277 14.33 15.87 -8.36
N LYS A 278 15.29 15.21 -7.71
CA LYS A 278 15.85 15.71 -6.45
C LYS A 278 16.63 16.99 -6.61
N GLU A 279 17.26 17.20 -7.76
CA GLU A 279 18.08 18.40 -8.01
C GLU A 279 17.18 19.62 -8.23
N ARG A 280 16.20 19.49 -9.13
CA ARG A 280 15.23 20.55 -9.44
C ARG A 280 14.30 20.84 -8.26
N ALA A 281 13.91 19.83 -7.49
CA ALA A 281 13.05 19.97 -6.30
C ALA A 281 13.80 20.49 -5.06
N ARG A 282 15.15 20.49 -5.08
CA ARG A 282 15.96 20.85 -3.89
C ARG A 282 15.61 22.23 -3.36
N GLY A 283 15.18 22.26 -2.10
CA GLY A 283 14.88 23.49 -1.37
C GLY A 283 13.67 24.28 -1.90
N THR A 284 12.92 23.72 -2.86
CA THR A 284 11.72 24.37 -3.41
C THR A 284 10.51 24.28 -2.49
N GLY A 285 10.36 23.17 -1.74
CA GLY A 285 9.15 22.86 -0.98
C GLY A 285 8.06 22.19 -1.83
N ALA A 286 8.39 21.70 -3.03
CA ALA A 286 7.43 21.14 -3.98
C ALA A 286 6.66 19.93 -3.41
N ASN A 287 7.32 19.05 -2.66
CA ASN A 287 6.66 17.90 -2.04
C ASN A 287 5.65 18.30 -0.96
N GLU A 288 6.02 19.28 -0.12
CA GLU A 288 5.10 19.80 0.89
C GLU A 288 3.90 20.50 0.25
N LEU A 289 4.08 21.19 -0.87
CA LEU A 289 2.99 21.81 -1.61
C LEU A 289 2.08 20.76 -2.26
N LEU A 290 2.64 19.71 -2.90
CA LEU A 290 1.87 18.61 -3.47
C LEU A 290 0.97 17.94 -2.42
N HIS A 291 1.56 17.55 -1.29
CA HIS A 291 0.78 16.94 -0.21
C HIS A 291 -0.23 17.90 0.40
N ARG A 292 0.10 19.19 0.56
CA ARG A 292 -0.85 20.21 1.01
C ARG A 292 -2.06 20.26 0.09
N CYS A 293 -1.86 20.38 -1.23
CA CYS A 293 -2.96 20.45 -2.21
C CYS A 293 -3.81 19.16 -2.21
N ALA A 294 -3.17 17.99 -2.15
CA ALA A 294 -3.90 16.71 -2.10
C ALA A 294 -4.71 16.54 -0.81
N ILE A 295 -4.18 17.00 0.33
CA ILE A 295 -4.86 16.96 1.62
C ILE A 295 -6.01 17.96 1.65
N GLU A 296 -5.82 19.17 1.09
CA GLU A 296 -6.88 20.17 0.97
C GLU A 296 -8.05 19.66 0.13
N ALA A 297 -7.76 19.03 -1.03
CA ALA A 297 -8.76 18.39 -1.87
C ALA A 297 -9.48 17.24 -1.13
N ALA A 298 -8.75 16.37 -0.43
CA ALA A 298 -9.34 15.30 0.37
C ALA A 298 -10.27 15.84 1.48
N CYS A 299 -9.90 16.92 2.14
CA CYS A 299 -10.77 17.58 3.12
C CYS A 299 -12.02 18.16 2.47
N ALA A 300 -11.89 18.79 1.29
CA ALA A 300 -13.02 19.36 0.55
C ALA A 300 -14.02 18.28 0.10
N GLU A 301 -13.52 17.07 -0.20
CA GLU A 301 -14.33 15.88 -0.52
C GLU A 301 -14.89 15.19 0.73
N GLY A 302 -14.69 15.72 1.94
CA GLY A 302 -15.20 15.13 3.18
C GLY A 302 -14.47 13.87 3.63
N ARG A 303 -13.23 13.63 3.18
CA ARG A 303 -12.42 12.49 3.65
C ARG A 303 -12.01 12.69 5.11
N HIS A 304 -11.92 11.59 5.85
CA HIS A 304 -11.58 11.60 7.28
C HIS A 304 -10.09 11.33 7.52
N SER A 305 -9.38 10.68 6.59
CA SER A 305 -7.97 10.34 6.74
C SER A 305 -7.19 10.50 5.44
N TYR A 306 -5.89 10.82 5.60
CA TYR A 306 -4.90 10.79 4.52
C TYR A 306 -3.76 9.87 4.93
N ASP A 307 -3.67 8.70 4.29
CA ASP A 307 -2.65 7.69 4.55
C ASP A 307 -1.41 7.99 3.71
N PHE A 308 -0.31 8.33 4.37
CA PHE A 308 1.00 8.52 3.75
C PHE A 308 1.70 7.20 3.39
N GLY A 309 1.11 6.05 3.73
CA GLY A 309 1.67 4.74 3.49
C GLY A 309 2.83 4.36 4.40
N ILE A 310 3.32 3.15 4.19
CA ILE A 310 4.45 2.58 4.93
C ILE A 310 5.73 3.35 4.62
N TYR A 311 6.54 3.65 5.63
CA TYR A 311 7.88 4.20 5.43
C TYR A 311 8.95 3.10 5.46
N GLN A 312 10.04 3.32 4.72
CA GLN A 312 11.15 2.37 4.60
C GLN A 312 12.47 2.92 5.17
N THR A 313 12.52 4.21 5.47
CA THR A 313 13.70 4.90 6.00
C THR A 313 13.29 5.92 7.05
N GLU A 314 14.19 6.23 7.98
CA GLU A 314 13.97 7.26 8.99
C GLU A 314 13.77 8.66 8.40
N GLU A 315 14.37 8.94 7.23
CA GLU A 315 14.16 10.19 6.52
C GLU A 315 12.69 10.33 6.07
N LEU A 316 12.12 9.26 5.47
CA LEU A 316 10.72 9.23 5.07
C LEU A 316 9.78 9.29 6.29
N LYS A 317 10.13 8.62 7.38
CA LYS A 317 9.38 8.71 8.64
C LYS A 317 9.30 10.16 9.11
N ARG A 318 10.45 10.84 9.23
CA ARG A 318 10.53 12.24 9.66
C ARG A 318 9.77 13.18 8.72
N PHE A 319 9.88 12.98 7.41
CA PHE A 319 9.13 13.78 6.42
C PHE A 319 7.62 13.65 6.66
N LYS A 320 7.09 12.43 6.71
CA LYS A 320 5.67 12.18 6.89
C LYS A 320 5.15 12.71 8.23
N SER A 321 5.91 12.51 9.31
CA SER A 321 5.52 12.98 10.65
C SER A 321 5.41 14.51 10.77
N THR A 322 6.10 15.27 9.89
CA THR A 322 5.97 16.73 9.87
C THR A 322 4.56 17.22 9.51
N PHE A 323 3.74 16.36 8.89
CA PHE A 323 2.34 16.65 8.58
C PHE A 323 1.38 16.39 9.75
N GLY A 324 1.90 15.93 10.91
CA GLY A 324 1.07 15.64 12.09
C GLY A 324 0.40 14.27 12.01
N THR A 325 1.04 13.31 11.37
CA THR A 325 0.57 11.92 11.26
C THR A 325 0.77 11.16 12.56
N HIS A 326 -0.06 10.13 12.77
CA HIS A 326 0.16 9.08 13.77
C HIS A 326 0.60 7.78 13.11
N GLU A 327 1.21 6.91 13.88
CA GLU A 327 1.71 5.61 13.41
C GLU A 327 0.63 4.54 13.53
N VAL A 328 0.48 3.74 12.47
CA VAL A 328 -0.46 2.62 12.38
C VAL A 328 0.32 1.35 12.07
N PRO A 329 0.21 0.29 12.89
CA PRO A 329 0.87 -0.98 12.63
C PRO A 329 0.21 -1.70 11.44
N VAL A 330 1.06 -2.32 10.61
CA VAL A 330 0.64 -3.17 9.49
C VAL A 330 1.41 -4.49 9.62
N HIS A 331 0.68 -5.58 9.74
CA HIS A 331 1.25 -6.90 9.92
C HIS A 331 1.23 -7.70 8.62
N VAL A 332 2.25 -8.53 8.41
CA VAL A 332 2.33 -9.43 7.27
C VAL A 332 2.55 -10.84 7.79
N TYR A 333 1.53 -11.68 7.65
CA TYR A 333 1.53 -13.08 8.06
C TYR A 333 1.89 -13.97 6.89
N TYR A 334 2.72 -15.01 7.16
CA TYR A 334 3.19 -15.95 6.17
C TYR A 334 2.78 -17.38 6.57
N PHE A 335 1.99 -18.00 5.72
CA PHE A 335 1.59 -19.39 5.82
C PHE A 335 2.39 -20.16 4.77
N GLU A 336 3.23 -21.10 5.19
CA GLU A 336 4.21 -21.74 4.31
C GLU A 336 4.31 -23.24 4.60
N ARG A 337 4.47 -24.04 3.54
CA ARG A 337 4.83 -25.46 3.70
C ARG A 337 6.30 -25.62 4.09
N LEU A 338 7.15 -24.71 3.63
CA LEU A 338 8.58 -24.66 3.95
C LEU A 338 8.89 -23.24 4.44
N PRO A 339 9.70 -23.04 5.49
CA PRO A 339 9.93 -21.73 6.12
C PRO A 339 10.82 -20.82 5.24
N THR A 340 10.37 -20.52 4.03
CA THR A 340 11.11 -19.77 3.02
C THR A 340 11.18 -18.29 3.32
N ALA A 341 10.13 -17.68 3.91
CA ALA A 341 10.13 -16.25 4.24
C ALA A 341 11.16 -15.90 5.31
N ALA A 342 11.28 -16.72 6.35
CA ALA A 342 12.30 -16.54 7.37
C ALA A 342 13.72 -16.73 6.81
N ALA A 343 13.90 -17.71 5.91
CA ALA A 343 15.18 -17.93 5.22
C ALA A 343 15.52 -16.76 4.27
N GLU A 344 14.55 -16.29 3.47
CA GLU A 344 14.71 -15.10 2.62
C GLU A 344 15.11 -13.86 3.44
N ALA A 345 14.46 -13.63 4.59
CA ALA A 345 14.78 -12.54 5.48
C ALA A 345 16.21 -12.60 6.02
N LYS A 346 16.66 -13.79 6.45
CA LYS A 346 18.05 -14.02 6.90
C LYS A 346 19.06 -13.78 5.77
N CYS A 347 18.81 -14.31 4.57
CA CYS A 347 19.68 -14.10 3.41
C CYS A 347 19.75 -12.61 3.00
N HIS A 348 18.61 -11.90 3.01
CA HIS A 348 18.60 -10.46 2.75
C HIS A 348 19.37 -9.66 3.79
N HIS A 349 19.27 -10.04 5.06
CA HIS A 349 20.01 -9.39 6.14
C HIS A 349 21.51 -9.61 5.98
N ALA A 350 21.94 -10.84 5.74
CA ALA A 350 23.34 -11.19 5.50
C ALA A 350 23.92 -10.46 4.27
N ALA A 351 23.19 -10.45 3.15
CA ALA A 351 23.60 -9.73 1.95
C ALA A 351 23.75 -8.21 2.20
N LYS A 352 22.85 -7.59 2.98
CA LYS A 352 22.99 -6.18 3.36
C LYS A 352 24.22 -5.94 4.25
N GLN A 353 24.54 -6.85 5.15
CA GLN A 353 25.74 -6.74 6.00
C GLN A 353 27.01 -6.83 5.17
N VAL A 354 27.10 -7.78 4.22
CA VAL A 354 28.23 -7.92 3.31
C VAL A 354 28.45 -6.67 2.46
N VAL A 355 27.37 -6.13 1.88
CA VAL A 355 27.43 -4.88 1.10
C VAL A 355 27.85 -3.70 1.97
N ARG A 356 27.36 -3.59 3.20
CA ARG A 356 27.79 -2.54 4.15
C ARG A 356 29.25 -2.67 4.55
N ALA A 357 29.75 -3.88 4.76
CA ALA A 357 31.15 -4.15 5.07
C ALA A 357 32.05 -3.79 3.87
N ALA A 358 31.68 -4.21 2.66
CA ALA A 358 32.41 -3.87 1.44
C ALA A 358 32.47 -2.35 1.19
N LEU A 359 31.38 -1.63 1.44
CA LEU A 359 31.32 -0.16 1.31
C LEU A 359 32.15 0.57 2.38
N ARG A 360 32.33 -0.03 3.59
CA ARG A 360 33.22 0.51 4.62
C ARG A 360 34.70 0.35 4.24
N VAL A 361 35.03 -0.80 3.65
CA VAL A 361 36.41 -1.09 3.20
C VAL A 361 36.78 -0.25 1.96
N ALA A 362 35.82 0.00 1.05
CA ALA A 362 36.02 0.82 -0.14
C ALA A 362 36.04 2.35 0.12
N ARG A 363 35.83 2.79 1.36
CA ARG A 363 36.02 4.20 1.79
C ARG A 363 37.09 4.25 2.88
N PRO A 364 38.39 4.19 2.54
CA PRO A 364 39.45 4.54 3.47
C PRO A 364 39.42 6.05 3.65
N GLY A 365 39.12 6.52 4.86
CA GLY A 365 39.46 7.84 5.41
C GLY A 365 38.97 9.07 4.62
N ARG A 366 37.88 9.67 5.11
CA ARG A 366 37.71 11.14 5.14
C ARG A 366 37.29 11.54 6.54
#